data_29eb01f8ba3a118fcb22d5e2769ccad7
#
_entry.id   29eb01f8ba3a118fcb22d5e2769ccad7
#
_cell.length_a   1.000
_cell.length_b   1.000
_cell.length_c   1.000
_cell.angle_alpha   90.00
_cell.angle_beta   90.00
_cell.angle_gamma   90.00
#
_symmetry.space_group_name_H-M   'P 1'
#
loop_
_entity.id
_entity.type
_entity.pdbx_description
1 polymer ?
#
loop_
_entity_poly.entity_id
_entity_poly.type
_entity_poly.pdbx_seq_one_letter_code
_entity_poly.pdbx_strand_id
1 'polypeptide(L)'
;MMCRNNFALYSTRKPVASVECPSYFQQPEEDMAGIVIIGAGQGAGQAAASLRQQGYEGAVTILGDEAFPPYQRPPLSKQYLSGDLPLERVYVRAEKFYADKDIDLRTNTRVASLDVTAKTVTTESGEDIAYDKLMIATGSRPRKLSIEGSDLEGIHYLRTIADVDGIAEAMKTAKNLVIVGGGYIGLEVASVAATAGLTVSVLEMEDRILQRVTTPEMSAFYHQLHTGRGVNVMTKTGVSGFSGTSDGKVAQVLCGDTSIEADLVIVGIGIIPNIELAQEAGISCDNGIVVNDHCQTSNADVYAIGDCSNHPNPILGRRLRLESVPNAMEQARVACANMCGEDKVYAAVPWFWSDQYELKLQMVGFSSDGDTQVLRGDQDKNQFAMFYLKDGAIVAVDAVNSPREFMICKQLYGKQVDAEKLADPEVDLKTLL
;
A
#
# COMPACT_ATOMS: atom_id res chain seq x y z
N MET A 1 -70.55 54.10 8.84
CA MET A 1 -70.87 54.78 7.58
C MET A 1 -70.42 53.83 6.49
N MET A 2 -71.28 53.02 5.86
CA MET A 2 -71.83 53.17 4.50
C MET A 2 -70.64 53.17 3.46
N CYS A 3 -70.64 52.35 2.41
CA CYS A 3 -71.57 51.61 1.53
C CYS A 3 -70.83 50.47 0.83
N ARG A 4 -71.37 49.32 0.73
CA ARG A 4 -71.95 48.58 -0.38
C ARG A 4 -71.46 49.04 -1.76
N ASN A 5 -70.88 48.06 -2.59
CA ASN A 5 -71.59 47.58 -3.77
C ASN A 5 -70.95 46.30 -4.42
N ASN A 6 -71.84 45.42 -4.74
CA ASN A 6 -71.70 44.21 -5.55
C ASN A 6 -71.29 44.53 -6.98
N PHE A 7 -70.47 43.61 -7.61
CA PHE A 7 -70.73 43.20 -9.01
C PHE A 7 -70.27 41.75 -9.20
N ALA A 8 -71.22 40.88 -9.50
CA ALA A 8 -71.03 39.53 -9.98
C ALA A 8 -70.79 39.56 -11.50
N LEU A 9 -69.78 38.84 -11.96
CA LEU A 9 -69.69 38.45 -13.37
C LEU A 9 -69.35 36.95 -13.44
N TYR A 10 -70.29 36.22 -14.00
CA TYR A 10 -70.20 34.84 -14.44
C TYR A 10 -69.12 34.69 -15.49
N SER A 11 -68.19 33.73 -15.30
CA SER A 11 -67.39 33.21 -16.38
C SER A 11 -67.37 31.68 -16.28
N THR A 12 -68.09 31.06 -17.18
CA THR A 12 -68.12 29.61 -17.44
C THR A 12 -66.78 29.17 -17.99
N ARG A 13 -65.96 28.45 -17.20
CA ARG A 13 -64.84 27.67 -17.71
C ARG A 13 -65.26 26.21 -17.85
N LYS A 14 -65.15 25.69 -19.07
CA LYS A 14 -65.27 24.25 -19.38
C LYS A 14 -64.19 23.47 -18.66
N PRO A 15 -64.44 22.23 -18.23
CA PRO A 15 -63.40 21.40 -17.60
C PRO A 15 -62.36 21.01 -18.71
N VAL A 16 -61.11 21.29 -18.40
CA VAL A 16 -59.94 20.79 -19.17
C VAL A 16 -59.82 19.30 -18.87
N ALA A 17 -59.84 18.51 -19.92
CA ALA A 17 -59.63 17.06 -19.86
C ALA A 17 -58.27 16.80 -19.17
N SER A 18 -58.26 15.90 -18.20
CA SER A 18 -57.07 15.37 -17.56
C SER A 18 -56.27 14.63 -18.65
N VAL A 19 -55.10 15.17 -19.04
CA VAL A 19 -54.09 14.46 -19.78
C VAL A 19 -53.49 13.45 -18.82
N GLU A 20 -53.85 12.18 -18.99
CA GLU A 20 -53.15 11.08 -18.34
C GLU A 20 -51.69 11.15 -18.80
N CYS A 21 -50.79 11.39 -17.87
CA CYS A 21 -49.36 11.22 -18.06
C CYS A 21 -49.12 9.73 -18.39
N PRO A 22 -48.44 9.37 -19.48
CA PRO A 22 -48.12 7.97 -19.75
C PRO A 22 -47.28 7.48 -18.55
N SER A 23 -47.75 6.38 -17.93
CA SER A 23 -46.97 5.62 -17.01
C SER A 23 -45.62 5.30 -17.67
N TYR A 24 -44.58 5.98 -17.24
CA TYR A 24 -43.21 5.51 -17.52
C TYR A 24 -43.18 4.09 -16.97
N PHE A 25 -43.02 3.15 -17.91
CA PHE A 25 -42.68 1.77 -17.58
C PHE A 25 -41.52 1.85 -16.59
N GLN A 26 -41.76 1.50 -15.33
CA GLN A 26 -40.71 1.03 -14.45
C GLN A 26 -40.17 -0.20 -15.13
N GLN A 27 -39.00 -0.08 -15.75
CA GLN A 27 -38.20 -1.25 -16.05
C GLN A 27 -38.05 -2.02 -14.73
N PRO A 28 -38.23 -3.35 -14.74
CA PRO A 28 -37.90 -4.12 -13.55
C PRO A 28 -36.50 -3.71 -13.12
N GLU A 29 -36.30 -3.46 -11.84
CA GLU A 29 -34.97 -3.39 -11.26
C GLU A 29 -34.30 -4.71 -11.68
N GLU A 30 -33.48 -4.70 -12.73
CA GLU A 30 -32.53 -5.76 -12.99
C GLU A 30 -31.74 -5.87 -11.69
N ASP A 31 -31.71 -7.04 -11.06
CA ASP A 31 -30.92 -7.34 -9.87
C ASP A 31 -29.48 -6.92 -10.17
N MET A 32 -29.13 -5.68 -9.81
CA MET A 32 -27.80 -5.14 -10.04
C MET A 32 -26.83 -5.96 -9.22
N ALA A 33 -25.93 -6.63 -9.89
CA ALA A 33 -24.95 -7.51 -9.26
C ALA A 33 -23.95 -6.76 -8.35
N GLY A 34 -23.88 -5.43 -8.49
CA GLY A 34 -23.11 -4.55 -7.63
C GLY A 34 -21.62 -4.50 -7.94
N ILE A 35 -20.86 -4.05 -6.96
CA ILE A 35 -19.38 -3.93 -7.05
C ILE A 35 -18.73 -5.05 -6.24
N VAL A 36 -17.90 -5.85 -6.92
CA VAL A 36 -17.06 -6.87 -6.27
C VAL A 36 -15.62 -6.37 -6.16
N ILE A 37 -15.00 -6.57 -4.99
CA ILE A 37 -13.60 -6.24 -4.71
C ILE A 37 -12.86 -7.53 -4.39
N ILE A 38 -11.87 -7.90 -5.23
CA ILE A 38 -11.02 -9.07 -5.00
C ILE A 38 -9.78 -8.65 -4.19
N GLY A 39 -9.60 -9.24 -3.03
CA GLY A 39 -8.59 -8.91 -2.03
C GLY A 39 -9.15 -8.09 -0.89
N ALA A 40 -8.72 -8.37 0.34
CA ALA A 40 -9.14 -7.70 1.58
C ALA A 40 -7.97 -6.96 2.25
N GLY A 41 -7.11 -6.29 1.46
CA GLY A 41 -6.00 -5.50 1.98
C GLY A 41 -6.37 -4.03 2.24
N GLN A 42 -5.32 -3.20 2.44
CA GLN A 42 -5.42 -1.76 2.71
C GLN A 42 -6.27 -1.01 1.67
N GLY A 43 -6.04 -1.29 0.37
CA GLY A 43 -6.77 -0.66 -0.73
C GLY A 43 -8.25 -1.03 -0.73
N ALA A 44 -8.59 -2.30 -0.49
CA ALA A 44 -9.97 -2.78 -0.44
C ALA A 44 -10.76 -2.16 0.72
N GLY A 45 -10.16 -2.08 1.93
CA GLY A 45 -10.79 -1.42 3.07
C GLY A 45 -11.05 0.08 2.83
N GLN A 46 -10.14 0.76 2.12
CA GLN A 46 -10.35 2.14 1.70
C GLN A 46 -11.41 2.24 0.60
N ALA A 47 -11.39 1.33 -0.39
CA ALA A 47 -12.36 1.32 -1.48
C ALA A 47 -13.79 1.17 -0.98
N ALA A 48 -14.06 0.21 -0.11
CA ALA A 48 -15.37 0.00 0.48
C ALA A 48 -15.90 1.26 1.20
N ALA A 49 -15.05 1.91 2.00
CA ALA A 49 -15.39 3.18 2.63
C ALA A 49 -15.64 4.30 1.61
N SER A 50 -14.83 4.36 0.54
CA SER A 50 -14.95 5.40 -0.49
C SER A 50 -16.22 5.24 -1.31
N LEU A 51 -16.63 4.03 -1.67
CA LEU A 51 -17.91 3.77 -2.38
C LEU A 51 -19.09 4.31 -1.58
N ARG A 52 -19.16 4.03 -0.28
CA ARG A 52 -20.24 4.56 0.58
C ARG A 52 -20.16 6.09 0.77
N GLN A 53 -18.96 6.66 0.81
CA GLN A 53 -18.77 8.12 0.85
C GLN A 53 -19.17 8.81 -0.45
N GLN A 54 -19.04 8.15 -1.59
CA GLN A 54 -19.50 8.62 -2.90
C GLN A 54 -21.02 8.46 -3.10
N GLY A 55 -21.71 7.90 -2.11
CA GLY A 55 -23.17 7.70 -2.19
C GLY A 55 -23.58 6.46 -2.98
N TYR A 56 -22.69 5.52 -3.27
CA TYR A 56 -23.05 4.26 -3.91
C TYR A 56 -23.92 3.41 -2.96
N GLU A 57 -25.17 3.17 -3.32
CA GLU A 57 -26.15 2.43 -2.51
C GLU A 57 -26.28 0.96 -2.92
N GLY A 58 -25.74 0.56 -4.09
CA GLY A 58 -25.77 -0.82 -4.58
C GLY A 58 -24.95 -1.79 -3.73
N ALA A 59 -25.06 -3.07 -4.03
CA ALA A 59 -24.32 -4.13 -3.34
C ALA A 59 -22.80 -3.92 -3.45
N VAL A 60 -22.07 -4.16 -2.35
CA VAL A 60 -20.60 -4.15 -2.30
C VAL A 60 -20.15 -5.42 -1.60
N THR A 61 -19.40 -6.27 -2.33
CA THR A 61 -18.84 -7.52 -1.79
C THR A 61 -17.31 -7.44 -1.82
N ILE A 62 -16.67 -7.79 -0.70
CA ILE A 62 -15.21 -7.93 -0.59
C ILE A 62 -14.87 -9.40 -0.40
N LEU A 63 -13.98 -9.93 -1.23
CA LEU A 63 -13.52 -11.32 -1.18
C LEU A 63 -12.05 -11.36 -0.74
N GLY A 64 -11.78 -11.83 0.46
CA GLY A 64 -10.45 -11.94 1.04
C GLY A 64 -10.03 -13.38 1.31
N ASP A 65 -8.81 -13.74 0.96
CA ASP A 65 -8.24 -15.08 1.18
C ASP A 65 -7.69 -15.29 2.61
N GLU A 66 -7.51 -14.20 3.37
CA GLU A 66 -7.10 -14.23 4.77
C GLU A 66 -8.32 -14.28 5.72
N ALA A 67 -8.10 -14.71 6.96
CA ALA A 67 -9.16 -14.83 7.99
C ALA A 67 -9.57 -13.49 8.62
N PHE A 68 -8.94 -12.39 8.22
CA PHE A 68 -9.05 -11.08 8.86
C PHE A 68 -9.75 -10.07 7.97
N PRO A 69 -10.47 -9.09 8.55
CA PRO A 69 -10.95 -7.95 7.79
C PRO A 69 -9.78 -7.13 7.24
N PRO A 70 -9.99 -6.20 6.29
CA PRO A 70 -8.94 -5.34 5.77
C PRO A 70 -8.12 -4.66 6.87
N TYR A 71 -6.81 -4.82 6.82
CA TYR A 71 -5.88 -4.34 7.83
C TYR A 71 -4.67 -3.61 7.24
N GLN A 72 -3.97 -2.85 8.10
CA GLN A 72 -2.78 -2.07 7.78
C GLN A 72 -1.55 -2.98 7.85
N ARG A 73 -0.79 -3.08 6.76
CA ARG A 73 0.43 -3.89 6.73
C ARG A 73 1.65 -3.24 7.42
N PRO A 74 1.83 -1.90 7.42
CA PRO A 74 3.01 -1.30 8.04
C PRO A 74 3.23 -1.62 9.53
N PRO A 75 2.23 -1.81 10.38
CA PRO A 75 2.45 -2.22 11.76
C PRO A 75 3.07 -3.62 11.91
N LEU A 76 2.95 -4.47 10.90
CA LEU A 76 3.38 -5.88 10.96
C LEU A 76 4.89 -6.06 11.11
N SER A 77 5.71 -5.11 10.64
CA SER A 77 7.16 -5.09 10.84
C SER A 77 7.61 -4.21 12.01
N LYS A 78 6.65 -3.65 12.77
CA LYS A 78 6.87 -2.64 13.83
C LYS A 78 6.11 -3.02 15.12
N GLN A 79 5.15 -2.15 15.52
CA GLN A 79 4.45 -2.26 16.81
C GLN A 79 3.60 -3.54 16.97
N TYR A 80 3.14 -4.14 15.87
CA TYR A 80 2.44 -5.42 15.95
C TYR A 80 3.43 -6.56 16.24
N LEU A 81 4.59 -6.57 15.55
CA LEU A 81 5.65 -7.56 15.80
C LEU A 81 6.22 -7.44 17.21
N SER A 82 6.40 -6.22 17.73
CA SER A 82 6.90 -6.00 19.11
C SER A 82 5.84 -6.32 20.18
N GLY A 83 4.57 -6.48 19.82
CA GLY A 83 3.47 -6.71 20.77
C GLY A 83 2.90 -5.41 21.38
N ASP A 84 3.35 -4.22 20.94
CA ASP A 84 2.88 -2.93 21.45
C ASP A 84 1.54 -2.49 20.86
N LEU A 85 1.09 -3.14 19.79
CA LEU A 85 -0.17 -2.83 19.12
C LEU A 85 -1.08 -4.08 19.08
N PRO A 86 -2.27 -4.05 19.69
CA PRO A 86 -3.21 -5.17 19.63
C PRO A 86 -3.83 -5.31 18.22
N LEU A 87 -4.26 -6.53 17.87
CA LEU A 87 -4.76 -6.90 16.54
C LEU A 87 -5.88 -5.96 16.04
N GLU A 88 -6.83 -5.62 16.89
CA GLU A 88 -7.99 -4.81 16.51
C GLU A 88 -7.59 -3.39 16.05
N ARG A 89 -6.44 -2.90 16.49
CA ARG A 89 -5.90 -1.60 16.08
C ARG A 89 -5.12 -1.65 14.77
N VAL A 90 -4.83 -2.85 14.28
CA VAL A 90 -4.22 -3.05 12.96
C VAL A 90 -5.28 -2.94 11.85
N TYR A 91 -6.56 -3.18 12.13
CA TYR A 91 -7.63 -3.12 11.14
C TYR A 91 -7.79 -1.73 10.53
N VAL A 92 -8.06 -1.66 9.23
CA VAL A 92 -8.36 -0.40 8.53
C VAL A 92 -9.65 0.22 9.04
N ARG A 93 -10.63 -0.64 9.33
CA ARG A 93 -11.92 -0.31 9.97
C ARG A 93 -12.28 -1.45 10.90
N ALA A 94 -12.98 -1.15 11.98
CA ALA A 94 -13.54 -2.17 12.85
C ALA A 94 -14.50 -3.08 12.06
N GLU A 95 -14.57 -4.36 12.39
CA GLU A 95 -15.42 -5.35 11.69
C GLU A 95 -16.87 -4.89 11.53
N LYS A 96 -17.42 -4.31 12.60
CA LYS A 96 -18.80 -3.82 12.58
C LYS A 96 -19.05 -2.74 11.52
N PHE A 97 -18.00 -2.02 11.05
CA PHE A 97 -18.14 -1.01 10.00
C PHE A 97 -18.73 -1.60 8.72
N TYR A 98 -18.29 -2.80 8.35
CA TYR A 98 -18.72 -3.45 7.12
C TYR A 98 -20.21 -3.80 7.20
N ALA A 99 -20.66 -4.40 8.32
CA ALA A 99 -22.07 -4.68 8.55
C ALA A 99 -22.91 -3.42 8.66
N ASP A 100 -22.47 -2.40 9.42
CA ASP A 100 -23.17 -1.11 9.59
C ASP A 100 -23.33 -0.32 8.25
N LYS A 101 -22.55 -0.69 7.22
CA LYS A 101 -22.52 -0.07 5.89
C LYS A 101 -23.04 -0.97 4.77
N ASP A 102 -23.69 -2.06 5.09
CA ASP A 102 -24.21 -3.05 4.14
C ASP A 102 -23.14 -3.47 3.12
N ILE A 103 -21.93 -3.81 3.62
CA ILE A 103 -20.82 -4.35 2.86
C ILE A 103 -20.68 -5.81 3.20
N ASP A 104 -20.83 -6.69 2.21
CA ASP A 104 -20.62 -8.14 2.34
C ASP A 104 -19.11 -8.43 2.36
N LEU A 105 -18.54 -8.57 3.56
CA LEU A 105 -17.14 -8.93 3.76
C LEU A 105 -17.00 -10.44 3.95
N ARG A 106 -16.41 -11.12 2.96
CA ARG A 106 -16.15 -12.55 2.98
C ARG A 106 -14.67 -12.82 3.17
N THR A 107 -14.29 -13.16 4.38
CA THR A 107 -12.95 -13.64 4.73
C THR A 107 -12.81 -15.13 4.37
N ASN A 108 -11.58 -15.67 4.33
CA ASN A 108 -11.28 -17.03 3.91
C ASN A 108 -11.94 -17.41 2.56
N THR A 109 -12.12 -16.42 1.68
CA THR A 109 -12.79 -16.59 0.40
C THR A 109 -11.84 -16.21 -0.72
N ARG A 110 -11.11 -17.20 -1.21
CA ARG A 110 -10.17 -17.00 -2.31
C ARG A 110 -10.88 -17.10 -3.64
N VAL A 111 -10.60 -16.17 -4.54
CA VAL A 111 -11.07 -16.19 -5.93
C VAL A 111 -10.14 -17.07 -6.75
N ALA A 112 -10.73 -18.05 -7.45
CA ALA A 112 -10.02 -19.01 -8.30
C ALA A 112 -9.94 -18.55 -9.76
N SER A 113 -10.99 -17.90 -10.30
CA SER A 113 -11.03 -17.44 -11.68
C SER A 113 -11.90 -16.21 -11.87
N LEU A 114 -11.68 -15.53 -13.00
CA LEU A 114 -12.39 -14.32 -13.41
C LEU A 114 -12.83 -14.48 -14.88
N ASP A 115 -14.14 -14.39 -15.14
CA ASP A 115 -14.69 -14.26 -16.49
C ASP A 115 -15.19 -12.83 -16.72
N VAL A 116 -14.41 -12.05 -17.48
CA VAL A 116 -14.74 -10.64 -17.77
C VAL A 116 -15.87 -10.49 -18.80
N THR A 117 -16.20 -11.55 -19.54
CA THR A 117 -17.30 -11.55 -20.53
C THR A 117 -18.63 -11.85 -19.86
N ALA A 118 -18.65 -12.88 -18.99
CA ALA A 118 -19.83 -13.22 -18.20
C ALA A 118 -20.01 -12.28 -16.99
N LYS A 119 -19.02 -11.43 -16.67
CA LYS A 119 -18.95 -10.59 -15.48
C LYS A 119 -19.14 -11.40 -14.19
N THR A 120 -18.34 -12.44 -14.03
CA THR A 120 -18.45 -13.38 -12.91
C THR A 120 -17.07 -13.67 -12.35
N VAL A 121 -16.94 -13.71 -11.02
CA VAL A 121 -15.79 -14.27 -10.31
C VAL A 121 -16.21 -15.61 -9.70
N THR A 122 -15.35 -16.63 -9.83
CA THR A 122 -15.58 -17.94 -9.22
C THR A 122 -14.63 -18.13 -8.05
N THR A 123 -15.14 -18.49 -6.90
CA THR A 123 -14.34 -18.79 -5.69
C THR A 123 -13.72 -20.18 -5.75
N GLU A 124 -12.74 -20.48 -4.89
CA GLU A 124 -12.17 -21.84 -4.76
C GLU A 124 -13.22 -22.87 -4.29
N SER A 125 -14.31 -22.44 -3.63
CA SER A 125 -15.42 -23.32 -3.27
C SER A 125 -16.36 -23.63 -4.44
N GLY A 126 -16.18 -22.98 -5.59
CA GLY A 126 -17.02 -23.15 -6.78
C GLY A 126 -18.25 -22.24 -6.81
N GLU A 127 -18.35 -21.25 -5.93
CA GLU A 127 -19.42 -20.25 -5.96
C GLU A 127 -19.14 -19.20 -7.02
N ASP A 128 -20.12 -18.93 -7.88
CA ASP A 128 -20.09 -17.87 -8.87
C ASP A 128 -20.76 -16.61 -8.33
N ILE A 129 -20.05 -15.47 -8.39
CA ILE A 129 -20.50 -14.17 -7.91
C ILE A 129 -20.49 -13.21 -9.10
N ALA A 130 -21.65 -12.75 -9.50
CA ALA A 130 -21.79 -11.77 -10.58
C ALA A 130 -21.41 -10.36 -10.10
N TYR A 131 -20.98 -9.50 -11.03
CA TYR A 131 -20.66 -8.10 -10.75
C TYR A 131 -21.09 -7.18 -11.91
N ASP A 132 -21.41 -5.93 -11.59
CA ASP A 132 -21.54 -4.85 -12.59
C ASP A 132 -20.16 -4.23 -12.86
N LYS A 133 -19.42 -3.96 -11.78
CA LYS A 133 -18.02 -3.51 -11.82
C LYS A 133 -17.16 -4.29 -10.86
N LEU A 134 -15.90 -4.49 -11.23
CA LEU A 134 -14.94 -5.27 -10.48
C LEU A 134 -13.73 -4.41 -10.11
N MET A 135 -13.24 -4.56 -8.87
CA MET A 135 -11.97 -4.00 -8.42
C MET A 135 -11.01 -5.11 -8.04
N ILE A 136 -9.85 -5.17 -8.70
CA ILE A 136 -8.76 -6.08 -8.35
C ILE A 136 -7.81 -5.36 -7.38
N ALA A 137 -7.78 -5.80 -6.13
CA ALA A 137 -6.97 -5.28 -5.04
C ALA A 137 -6.12 -6.38 -4.39
N THR A 138 -5.65 -7.33 -5.19
CA THR A 138 -4.92 -8.55 -4.78
C THR A 138 -3.52 -8.27 -4.21
N GLY A 139 -2.99 -7.07 -4.43
CA GLY A 139 -1.71 -6.64 -3.89
C GLY A 139 -0.52 -7.47 -4.40
N SER A 140 0.29 -7.97 -3.47
CA SER A 140 1.55 -8.64 -3.77
C SER A 140 1.88 -9.70 -2.71
N ARG A 141 2.79 -10.61 -3.06
CA ARG A 141 3.33 -11.66 -2.17
C ARG A 141 4.85 -11.57 -2.07
N PRO A 142 5.47 -12.06 -0.99
CA PRO A 142 6.93 -12.11 -0.87
C PRO A 142 7.55 -12.99 -1.96
N ARG A 143 8.69 -12.55 -2.47
CA ARG A 143 9.54 -13.40 -3.31
C ARG A 143 10.18 -14.46 -2.43
N LYS A 144 9.95 -15.72 -2.72
CA LYS A 144 10.56 -16.85 -2.00
C LYS A 144 11.91 -17.22 -2.60
N LEU A 145 12.85 -17.62 -1.74
CA LEU A 145 14.09 -18.25 -2.16
C LEU A 145 13.81 -19.70 -2.62
N SER A 146 14.51 -20.10 -3.70
CA SER A 146 14.48 -21.47 -4.20
C SER A 146 15.92 -22.00 -4.23
N ILE A 147 16.49 -22.18 -3.04
CA ILE A 147 17.85 -22.66 -2.77
C ILE A 147 17.81 -23.80 -1.76
N GLU A 148 18.90 -24.54 -1.61
CA GLU A 148 18.99 -25.67 -0.70
C GLU A 148 18.65 -25.25 0.74
N GLY A 149 17.78 -26.03 1.40
CA GLY A 149 17.34 -25.82 2.77
C GLY A 149 16.31 -24.69 2.95
N SER A 150 15.76 -24.11 1.88
CA SER A 150 14.77 -23.01 1.99
C SER A 150 13.41 -23.43 2.54
N ASP A 151 13.20 -24.73 2.77
CA ASP A 151 12.03 -25.36 3.36
C ASP A 151 12.19 -25.74 4.85
N LEU A 152 13.36 -25.46 5.44
CA LEU A 152 13.61 -25.72 6.85
C LEU A 152 12.69 -24.89 7.76
N GLU A 153 12.27 -25.48 8.88
CA GLU A 153 11.55 -24.76 9.95
C GLU A 153 12.41 -23.63 10.50
N GLY A 154 11.78 -22.48 10.80
CA GLY A 154 12.47 -21.28 11.28
C GLY A 154 12.86 -20.30 10.17
N ILE A 155 12.53 -20.59 8.90
CA ILE A 155 12.67 -19.65 7.78
C ILE A 155 11.30 -19.03 7.48
N HIS A 156 11.20 -17.72 7.64
CA HIS A 156 9.95 -16.97 7.54
C HIS A 156 10.02 -15.88 6.47
N TYR A 157 8.84 -15.52 5.98
CA TYR A 157 8.60 -14.38 5.10
C TYR A 157 7.55 -13.48 5.76
N LEU A 158 7.72 -12.18 5.73
CA LEU A 158 6.80 -11.26 6.39
C LEU A 158 5.86 -10.61 5.39
N ARG A 159 4.56 -10.92 5.49
CA ARG A 159 3.53 -10.26 4.68
C ARG A 159 2.18 -10.18 5.39
N THR A 160 1.74 -11.26 6.06
CA THR A 160 0.42 -11.42 6.66
C THR A 160 0.48 -11.37 8.18
N ILE A 161 -0.67 -11.22 8.84
CA ILE A 161 -0.78 -11.34 10.30
C ILE A 161 -0.28 -12.72 10.75
N ALA A 162 -0.69 -13.79 10.05
CA ALA A 162 -0.27 -15.15 10.40
C ALA A 162 1.26 -15.33 10.31
N ASP A 163 1.91 -14.72 9.32
CA ASP A 163 3.39 -14.73 9.23
C ASP A 163 4.00 -14.07 10.47
N VAL A 164 3.48 -12.91 10.86
CA VAL A 164 4.03 -12.14 12.00
C VAL A 164 3.76 -12.84 13.33
N ASP A 165 2.61 -13.45 13.51
CA ASP A 165 2.31 -14.25 14.71
C ASP A 165 3.31 -15.42 14.84
N GLY A 166 3.63 -16.10 13.73
CA GLY A 166 4.67 -17.13 13.69
C GLY A 166 6.06 -16.60 14.00
N ILE A 167 6.44 -15.46 13.42
CA ILE A 167 7.72 -14.78 13.68
C ILE A 167 7.80 -14.35 15.14
N ALA A 168 6.78 -13.70 15.68
CA ALA A 168 6.74 -13.24 17.06
C ALA A 168 6.88 -14.39 18.07
N GLU A 169 6.25 -15.54 17.78
CA GLU A 169 6.40 -16.74 18.61
C GLU A 169 7.83 -17.29 18.54
N ALA A 170 8.40 -17.39 17.34
CA ALA A 170 9.78 -17.86 17.14
C ALA A 170 10.81 -16.94 17.84
N MET A 171 10.60 -15.62 17.83
CA MET A 171 11.47 -14.65 18.50
C MET A 171 11.55 -14.84 20.02
N LYS A 172 10.56 -15.45 20.68
CA LYS A 172 10.58 -15.68 22.15
C LYS A 172 11.67 -16.65 22.57
N THR A 173 12.11 -17.53 21.69
CA THR A 173 13.10 -18.59 22.00
C THR A 173 14.40 -18.43 21.20
N ALA A 174 14.36 -17.74 20.08
CA ALA A 174 15.52 -17.48 19.23
C ALA A 174 16.54 -16.57 19.93
N LYS A 175 17.83 -16.79 19.66
CA LYS A 175 18.94 -15.95 20.07
C LYS A 175 19.56 -15.23 18.88
N ASN A 176 19.71 -15.96 17.77
CA ASN A 176 20.39 -15.50 16.55
C ASN A 176 19.36 -15.36 15.43
N LEU A 177 19.06 -14.14 15.06
CA LEU A 177 18.22 -13.82 13.91
C LEU A 177 19.09 -13.42 12.73
N VAL A 178 18.89 -14.07 11.59
CA VAL A 178 19.47 -13.63 10.32
C VAL A 178 18.36 -13.08 9.43
N ILE A 179 18.55 -11.86 8.92
CA ILE A 179 17.66 -11.21 7.96
C ILE A 179 18.33 -11.21 6.61
N VAL A 180 17.66 -11.77 5.61
CA VAL A 180 18.13 -11.81 4.22
C VAL A 180 17.46 -10.69 3.44
N GLY A 181 18.21 -9.65 3.13
CA GLY A 181 17.77 -8.43 2.43
C GLY A 181 17.79 -7.19 3.32
N GLY A 182 18.60 -6.20 2.94
CA GLY A 182 18.77 -4.91 3.62
C GLY A 182 17.81 -3.81 3.13
N GLY A 183 16.56 -4.17 2.76
CA GLY A 183 15.49 -3.24 2.42
C GLY A 183 14.76 -2.70 3.67
N TYR A 184 13.81 -1.77 3.49
CA TYR A 184 13.09 -1.14 4.60
C TYR A 184 12.46 -2.15 5.57
N ILE A 185 11.72 -3.15 5.07
CA ILE A 185 11.04 -4.14 5.93
C ILE A 185 12.07 -4.95 6.73
N GLY A 186 13.16 -5.40 6.08
CA GLY A 186 14.23 -6.12 6.77
C GLY A 186 14.86 -5.30 7.91
N LEU A 187 15.13 -4.01 7.67
CA LEU A 187 15.70 -3.11 8.68
C LEU A 187 14.69 -2.75 9.79
N GLU A 188 13.41 -2.63 9.48
CA GLU A 188 12.36 -2.45 10.50
C GLU A 188 12.29 -3.66 11.44
N VAL A 189 12.30 -4.88 10.89
CA VAL A 189 12.36 -6.11 11.68
C VAL A 189 13.67 -6.19 12.48
N ALA A 190 14.82 -5.82 11.86
CA ALA A 190 16.11 -5.75 12.57
C ALA A 190 16.03 -4.84 13.79
N SER A 191 15.38 -3.68 13.66
CA SER A 191 15.24 -2.73 14.77
C SER A 191 14.38 -3.29 15.91
N VAL A 192 13.28 -3.98 15.60
CA VAL A 192 12.42 -4.63 16.60
C VAL A 192 13.18 -5.75 17.30
N ALA A 193 13.82 -6.64 16.53
CA ALA A 193 14.52 -7.80 17.06
C ALA A 193 15.74 -7.42 17.92
N ALA A 194 16.54 -6.45 17.49
CA ALA A 194 17.67 -5.94 18.27
C ALA A 194 17.19 -5.27 19.57
N THR A 195 16.07 -4.53 19.53
CA THR A 195 15.46 -3.94 20.73
C THR A 195 14.95 -5.02 21.69
N ALA A 196 14.46 -6.14 21.16
CA ALA A 196 14.04 -7.31 21.94
C ALA A 196 15.22 -8.13 22.49
N GLY A 197 16.48 -7.79 22.14
CA GLY A 197 17.69 -8.41 22.68
C GLY A 197 18.23 -9.60 21.88
N LEU A 198 17.77 -9.84 20.66
CA LEU A 198 18.33 -10.85 19.79
C LEU A 198 19.67 -10.38 19.19
N THR A 199 20.56 -11.31 18.94
CA THR A 199 21.73 -11.09 18.06
C THR A 199 21.25 -11.07 16.62
N VAL A 200 21.35 -9.92 15.94
CA VAL A 200 20.81 -9.73 14.59
C VAL A 200 21.92 -9.55 13.58
N SER A 201 21.86 -10.34 12.50
CA SER A 201 22.67 -10.14 11.29
C SER A 201 21.78 -9.83 10.09
N VAL A 202 22.10 -8.77 9.36
CA VAL A 202 21.42 -8.39 8.10
C VAL A 202 22.37 -8.67 6.94
N LEU A 203 21.93 -9.51 6.01
CA LEU A 203 22.69 -9.90 4.82
C LEU A 203 22.12 -9.16 3.61
N GLU A 204 22.95 -8.38 2.95
CA GLU A 204 22.60 -7.66 1.72
C GLU A 204 23.55 -8.04 0.60
N MET A 205 23.01 -8.50 -0.53
CA MET A 205 23.84 -8.91 -1.68
C MET A 205 24.45 -7.71 -2.43
N GLU A 206 23.82 -6.56 -2.35
CA GLU A 206 24.29 -5.32 -2.97
C GLU A 206 25.43 -4.67 -2.16
N ASP A 207 26.04 -3.62 -2.73
CA ASP A 207 27.15 -2.90 -2.10
C ASP A 207 26.76 -2.18 -0.81
N ARG A 208 25.48 -1.85 -0.64
CA ARG A 208 24.93 -1.11 0.52
C ARG A 208 23.48 -1.48 0.80
N ILE A 209 23.05 -1.35 2.04
CA ILE A 209 21.64 -1.47 2.40
C ILE A 209 20.82 -0.36 1.73
N LEU A 210 19.53 -0.58 1.50
CA LEU A 210 18.61 0.38 0.85
C LEU A 210 19.04 0.84 -0.55
N GLN A 211 19.95 0.13 -1.22
CA GLN A 211 20.58 0.57 -2.48
C GLN A 211 19.58 0.93 -3.57
N ARG A 212 18.48 0.19 -3.65
CA ARG A 212 17.46 0.38 -4.70
C ARG A 212 16.50 1.53 -4.43
N VAL A 213 16.52 2.12 -3.24
CA VAL A 213 15.44 3.00 -2.77
C VAL A 213 15.92 4.33 -2.22
N THR A 214 17.22 4.49 -1.96
CA THR A 214 17.76 5.78 -1.51
C THR A 214 19.24 5.96 -1.91
N THR A 215 19.81 7.11 -1.59
CA THR A 215 21.19 7.50 -1.94
C THR A 215 22.24 6.86 -1.04
N PRO A 216 23.53 6.90 -1.44
CA PRO A 216 24.62 6.40 -0.61
C PRO A 216 24.69 7.07 0.77
N GLU A 217 24.40 8.35 0.88
CA GLU A 217 24.43 9.12 2.13
C GLU A 217 23.38 8.61 3.12
N MET A 218 22.14 8.44 2.65
CA MET A 218 21.08 7.88 3.48
C MET A 218 21.33 6.42 3.83
N SER A 219 21.88 5.63 2.90
CA SER A 219 22.35 4.27 3.19
C SER A 219 23.39 4.23 4.29
N ALA A 220 24.40 5.10 4.22
CA ALA A 220 25.47 5.20 5.24
C ALA A 220 24.90 5.59 6.60
N PHE A 221 23.97 6.54 6.64
CA PHE A 221 23.27 6.95 7.87
C PHE A 221 22.55 5.75 8.53
N TYR A 222 21.73 5.00 7.78
CA TYR A 222 21.04 3.84 8.32
C TYR A 222 21.98 2.67 8.65
N HIS A 223 23.07 2.49 7.90
CA HIS A 223 24.09 1.52 8.22
C HIS A 223 24.72 1.82 9.59
N GLN A 224 25.10 3.09 9.83
CA GLN A 224 25.65 3.52 11.13
C GLN A 224 24.63 3.38 12.27
N LEU A 225 23.38 3.72 12.03
CA LEU A 225 22.31 3.55 13.01
C LEU A 225 22.19 2.10 13.47
N HIS A 226 22.10 1.15 12.53
CA HIS A 226 21.96 -0.27 12.87
C HIS A 226 23.21 -0.86 13.49
N THR A 227 24.40 -0.58 12.97
CA THR A 227 25.66 -1.07 13.55
C THR A 227 25.92 -0.47 14.93
N GLY A 228 25.58 0.81 15.14
CA GLY A 228 25.64 1.46 16.44
C GLY A 228 24.68 0.87 17.49
N ARG A 229 23.67 0.14 17.06
CA ARG A 229 22.72 -0.61 17.90
C ARG A 229 23.06 -2.11 18.02
N GLY A 230 24.25 -2.52 17.54
CA GLY A 230 24.75 -3.88 17.66
C GLY A 230 24.26 -4.85 16.57
N VAL A 231 23.58 -4.37 15.53
CA VAL A 231 23.22 -5.20 14.37
C VAL A 231 24.45 -5.41 13.50
N ASN A 232 24.73 -6.65 13.14
CA ASN A 232 25.80 -7.01 12.20
C ASN A 232 25.28 -6.85 10.75
N VAL A 233 25.68 -5.77 10.07
CA VAL A 233 25.27 -5.50 8.68
C VAL A 233 26.35 -5.97 7.73
N MET A 234 26.04 -6.98 6.93
CA MET A 234 26.95 -7.61 5.98
C MET A 234 26.49 -7.35 4.55
N THR A 235 27.11 -6.38 3.89
CA THR A 235 26.88 -6.07 2.48
C THR A 235 27.74 -6.98 1.58
N LYS A 236 27.44 -7.04 0.27
CA LYS A 236 28.08 -7.94 -0.72
C LYS A 236 28.01 -9.40 -0.31
N THR A 237 26.98 -9.76 0.46
CA THR A 237 26.83 -11.07 1.05
C THR A 237 25.56 -11.73 0.54
N GLY A 238 25.70 -12.59 -0.46
CA GLY A 238 24.61 -13.39 -1.01
C GLY A 238 24.43 -14.71 -0.25
N VAL A 239 23.17 -15.11 -0.06
CA VAL A 239 22.86 -16.41 0.55
C VAL A 239 22.85 -17.49 -0.52
N SER A 240 23.60 -18.57 -0.29
CA SER A 240 23.70 -19.72 -1.18
C SER A 240 22.89 -20.95 -0.75
N GLY A 241 22.49 -21.01 0.53
CA GLY A 241 21.69 -22.09 1.09
C GLY A 241 21.49 -21.94 2.58
N PHE A 242 20.81 -22.94 3.15
CA PHE A 242 20.61 -23.07 4.59
C PHE A 242 21.00 -24.48 5.03
N SER A 243 21.58 -24.64 6.20
CA SER A 243 21.78 -25.93 6.83
C SER A 243 20.93 -26.05 8.09
N GLY A 244 20.42 -27.26 8.32
CA GLY A 244 19.53 -27.54 9.42
C GLY A 244 20.09 -28.51 10.46
N THR A 245 19.40 -28.58 11.56
CA THR A 245 19.58 -29.62 12.58
C THR A 245 18.94 -30.95 12.15
N SER A 246 19.18 -32.00 12.86
CA SER A 246 18.62 -33.33 12.57
C SER A 246 17.08 -33.40 12.72
N ASP A 247 16.47 -32.42 13.42
CA ASP A 247 15.01 -32.27 13.57
C ASP A 247 14.39 -31.30 12.57
N GLY A 248 15.16 -30.88 11.54
CA GLY A 248 14.64 -30.08 10.40
C GLY A 248 14.53 -28.59 10.64
N LYS A 249 15.14 -28.04 11.69
CA LYS A 249 15.17 -26.60 11.96
C LYS A 249 16.40 -25.96 11.36
N VAL A 250 16.28 -24.70 10.94
CA VAL A 250 17.44 -23.92 10.48
C VAL A 250 18.47 -23.79 11.59
N ALA A 251 19.75 -23.95 11.25
CA ALA A 251 20.88 -23.80 12.18
C ALA A 251 21.93 -22.84 11.63
N GLN A 252 22.06 -22.72 10.32
CA GLN A 252 23.01 -21.80 9.68
C GLN A 252 22.49 -21.27 8.36
N VAL A 253 22.89 -20.05 8.05
CA VAL A 253 22.76 -19.44 6.71
C VAL A 253 24.11 -19.54 6.02
N LEU A 254 24.14 -20.14 4.81
CA LEU A 254 25.34 -20.36 4.02
C LEU A 254 25.57 -19.19 3.06
N CYS A 255 26.77 -18.62 3.06
CA CYS A 255 27.17 -17.48 2.25
C CYS A 255 28.50 -17.79 1.54
N GLY A 256 28.44 -18.56 0.45
CA GLY A 256 29.66 -19.09 -0.20
C GLY A 256 30.46 -19.98 0.76
N ASP A 257 31.71 -19.60 1.05
CA ASP A 257 32.61 -20.35 1.94
C ASP A 257 32.42 -20.05 3.43
N THR A 258 31.48 -19.17 3.79
CA THR A 258 31.18 -18.80 5.17
C THR A 258 29.78 -19.23 5.58
N SER A 259 29.56 -19.40 6.89
CA SER A 259 28.26 -19.67 7.46
C SER A 259 27.98 -18.80 8.68
N ILE A 260 26.71 -18.48 8.91
CA ILE A 260 26.25 -17.65 10.03
C ILE A 260 25.24 -18.45 10.82
N GLU A 261 25.45 -18.59 12.12
CA GLU A 261 24.50 -19.26 13.01
C GLU A 261 23.16 -18.55 13.02
N ALA A 262 22.07 -19.30 12.95
CA ALA A 262 20.72 -18.78 12.91
C ALA A 262 19.72 -19.75 13.55
N ASP A 263 19.00 -19.29 14.56
CA ASP A 263 17.83 -19.99 15.11
C ASP A 263 16.54 -19.55 14.40
N LEU A 264 16.58 -18.40 13.75
CA LEU A 264 15.47 -17.76 13.04
C LEU A 264 16.00 -17.03 11.81
N VAL A 265 15.33 -17.18 10.69
CA VAL A 265 15.66 -16.46 9.46
C VAL A 265 14.42 -15.74 8.94
N ILE A 266 14.57 -14.46 8.58
CA ILE A 266 13.52 -13.70 7.92
C ILE A 266 14.02 -13.25 6.54
N VAL A 267 13.27 -13.64 5.49
CA VAL A 267 13.63 -13.36 4.09
C VAL A 267 12.82 -12.19 3.56
N GLY A 268 13.51 -11.10 3.20
CA GLY A 268 12.93 -9.84 2.69
C GLY A 268 13.57 -9.37 1.39
N ILE A 269 13.56 -10.22 0.34
CA ILE A 269 14.22 -9.97 -0.95
C ILE A 269 13.32 -9.34 -2.02
N GLY A 270 12.23 -8.70 -1.62
CA GLY A 270 11.25 -8.06 -2.49
C GLY A 270 9.95 -8.84 -2.64
N ILE A 271 9.05 -8.30 -3.45
CA ILE A 271 7.70 -8.83 -3.65
C ILE A 271 7.39 -9.06 -5.13
N ILE A 272 6.33 -9.83 -5.38
CA ILE A 272 5.79 -10.13 -6.71
C ILE A 272 4.33 -9.67 -6.71
N PRO A 273 3.87 -8.84 -7.66
CA PRO A 273 2.47 -8.46 -7.77
C PRO A 273 1.60 -9.68 -8.10
N ASN A 274 0.43 -9.77 -7.47
CA ASN A 274 -0.53 -10.85 -7.72
C ASN A 274 -1.40 -10.46 -8.91
N ILE A 275 -1.02 -10.91 -10.10
CA ILE A 275 -1.64 -10.52 -11.38
C ILE A 275 -2.28 -11.70 -12.12
N GLU A 276 -2.15 -12.90 -11.61
CA GLU A 276 -2.50 -14.14 -12.31
C GLU A 276 -3.97 -14.14 -12.75
N LEU A 277 -4.89 -13.80 -11.84
CA LEU A 277 -6.34 -13.69 -12.15
C LEU A 277 -6.62 -12.74 -13.33
N ALA A 278 -5.96 -11.57 -13.32
CA ALA A 278 -6.13 -10.59 -14.40
C ALA A 278 -5.53 -11.09 -15.71
N GLN A 279 -4.36 -11.71 -15.65
CA GLN A 279 -3.65 -12.24 -16.81
C GLN A 279 -4.41 -13.39 -17.46
N GLU A 280 -4.92 -14.33 -16.68
CA GLU A 280 -5.74 -15.47 -17.15
C GLU A 280 -7.07 -15.01 -17.74
N ALA A 281 -7.65 -13.91 -17.23
CA ALA A 281 -8.84 -13.26 -17.76
C ALA A 281 -8.58 -12.40 -19.02
N GLY A 282 -7.34 -12.36 -19.53
CA GLY A 282 -6.97 -11.59 -20.73
C GLY A 282 -6.83 -10.09 -20.50
N ILE A 283 -6.74 -9.63 -19.25
CA ILE A 283 -6.47 -8.23 -18.92
C ILE A 283 -4.96 -7.95 -19.11
N SER A 284 -4.64 -6.80 -19.70
CA SER A 284 -3.27 -6.41 -19.99
C SER A 284 -2.42 -6.30 -18.71
N CYS A 285 -1.26 -6.97 -18.69
CA CYS A 285 -0.31 -6.96 -17.57
C CYS A 285 1.10 -6.67 -18.07
N ASP A 286 1.81 -5.78 -17.38
CA ASP A 286 3.23 -5.46 -17.57
C ASP A 286 3.79 -4.97 -16.23
N ASN A 287 4.60 -5.78 -15.56
CA ASN A 287 5.07 -5.51 -14.18
C ASN A 287 3.93 -5.05 -13.26
N GLY A 288 2.77 -5.68 -13.34
CA GLY A 288 1.51 -5.32 -12.69
C GLY A 288 0.35 -5.32 -13.68
N ILE A 289 -0.86 -5.16 -13.20
CA ILE A 289 -2.07 -4.98 -14.02
C ILE A 289 -2.02 -3.57 -14.62
N VAL A 290 -2.01 -3.46 -15.95
CA VAL A 290 -1.95 -2.18 -16.64
C VAL A 290 -3.28 -1.44 -16.49
N VAL A 291 -3.23 -0.26 -15.88
CA VAL A 291 -4.39 0.63 -15.75
C VAL A 291 -4.13 1.97 -16.43
N ASN A 292 -5.20 2.69 -16.75
CA ASN A 292 -5.13 4.10 -17.16
C ASN A 292 -5.04 5.02 -15.91
N ASP A 293 -5.06 6.32 -16.11
CA ASP A 293 -5.03 7.33 -15.05
C ASP A 293 -6.30 7.41 -14.20
N HIS A 294 -7.34 6.67 -14.58
CA HIS A 294 -8.59 6.47 -13.82
C HIS A 294 -8.58 5.17 -13.01
N CYS A 295 -7.44 4.46 -12.94
CA CYS A 295 -7.28 3.13 -12.36
C CYS A 295 -8.09 2.02 -13.08
N GLN A 296 -8.57 2.27 -14.31
CA GLN A 296 -9.34 1.32 -15.11
C GLN A 296 -8.39 0.47 -15.96
N THR A 297 -8.66 -0.82 -16.06
CA THR A 297 -7.85 -1.78 -16.84
C THR A 297 -8.18 -1.72 -18.34
N SER A 298 -7.67 -2.68 -19.12
CA SER A 298 -8.08 -2.87 -20.53
C SER A 298 -9.54 -3.29 -20.70
N ASN A 299 -10.24 -3.72 -19.63
CA ASN A 299 -11.67 -3.95 -19.59
C ASN A 299 -12.35 -2.77 -18.87
N ALA A 300 -13.39 -2.20 -19.49
CA ALA A 300 -14.05 -0.98 -19.03
C ALA A 300 -14.78 -1.13 -17.67
N ASP A 301 -15.15 -2.36 -17.29
CA ASP A 301 -15.86 -2.64 -16.04
C ASP A 301 -14.90 -3.13 -14.92
N VAL A 302 -13.59 -3.26 -15.22
CA VAL A 302 -12.59 -3.77 -14.29
C VAL A 302 -11.56 -2.72 -13.96
N TYR A 303 -11.35 -2.47 -12.67
CA TYR A 303 -10.36 -1.57 -12.11
C TYR A 303 -9.28 -2.35 -11.34
N ALA A 304 -8.08 -1.79 -11.20
CA ALA A 304 -7.04 -2.38 -10.36
C ALA A 304 -6.31 -1.31 -9.56
N ILE A 305 -5.99 -1.62 -8.28
CA ILE A 305 -5.40 -0.68 -7.32
C ILE A 305 -4.31 -1.32 -6.46
N GLY A 306 -3.44 -0.48 -5.90
CA GLY A 306 -2.39 -0.88 -4.95
C GLY A 306 -1.20 -1.55 -5.63
N ASP A 307 -0.52 -2.44 -4.90
CA ASP A 307 0.76 -3.03 -5.32
C ASP A 307 0.67 -3.83 -6.63
N CYS A 308 -0.52 -4.35 -6.98
CA CYS A 308 -0.73 -5.11 -8.22
C CYS A 308 -0.94 -4.23 -9.45
N SER A 309 -1.17 -2.91 -9.30
CA SER A 309 -1.46 -2.01 -10.42
C SER A 309 -0.23 -1.33 -10.98
N ASN A 310 -0.13 -1.23 -12.31
CA ASN A 310 0.84 -0.43 -13.05
C ASN A 310 0.11 0.73 -13.73
N HIS A 311 0.34 1.95 -13.25
CA HIS A 311 -0.41 3.14 -13.64
C HIS A 311 0.48 4.23 -14.24
N PRO A 312 -0.03 5.08 -15.15
CA PRO A 312 0.66 6.29 -15.57
C PRO A 312 0.65 7.30 -14.41
N ASN A 313 1.74 8.01 -14.23
CA ASN A 313 1.79 9.15 -13.32
C ASN A 313 2.05 10.43 -14.12
N PRO A 314 1.05 11.33 -14.26
CA PRO A 314 1.19 12.52 -15.10
C PRO A 314 2.18 13.55 -14.53
N ILE A 315 2.39 13.56 -13.21
CA ILE A 315 3.36 14.46 -12.56
C ILE A 315 4.79 14.03 -12.88
N LEU A 316 5.05 12.73 -12.89
CA LEU A 316 6.38 12.17 -13.14
C LEU A 316 6.63 11.85 -14.63
N GLY A 317 5.60 11.92 -15.47
CA GLY A 317 5.69 11.65 -16.90
C GLY A 317 6.04 10.20 -17.26
N ARG A 318 5.83 9.26 -16.35
CA ARG A 318 6.16 7.83 -16.53
C ARG A 318 5.16 6.89 -15.88
N ARG A 319 5.16 5.62 -16.31
CA ARG A 319 4.39 4.58 -15.63
C ARG A 319 5.14 4.07 -14.40
N LEU A 320 4.36 3.71 -13.36
CA LEU A 320 4.87 3.25 -12.08
C LEU A 320 4.03 2.08 -11.56
N ARG A 321 4.68 1.18 -10.85
CA ARG A 321 4.06 0.26 -9.89
C ARG A 321 4.60 0.60 -8.51
N LEU A 322 3.74 1.08 -7.63
CA LEU A 322 4.11 1.59 -6.30
C LEU A 322 3.60 0.67 -5.20
N GLU A 323 4.51 0.25 -4.34
CA GLU A 323 4.27 -0.64 -3.21
C GLU A 323 4.13 0.21 -1.93
N SER A 324 3.06 1.01 -1.84
CA SER A 324 2.88 1.89 -0.69
C SER A 324 1.41 2.06 -0.30
N VAL A 325 1.18 2.26 1.01
CA VAL A 325 -0.16 2.54 1.55
C VAL A 325 -0.78 3.79 0.93
N PRO A 326 -0.05 4.93 0.79
CA PRO A 326 -0.61 6.11 0.14
C PRO A 326 -1.11 5.84 -1.28
N ASN A 327 -0.33 5.11 -2.08
CA ASN A 327 -0.73 4.74 -3.43
C ASN A 327 -2.02 3.90 -3.42
N ALA A 328 -2.07 2.84 -2.61
CA ALA A 328 -3.24 1.97 -2.52
C ALA A 328 -4.50 2.73 -2.08
N MET A 329 -4.37 3.63 -1.10
CA MET A 329 -5.50 4.42 -0.60
C MET A 329 -5.99 5.48 -1.58
N GLU A 330 -5.08 6.17 -2.27
CA GLU A 330 -5.45 7.22 -3.22
C GLU A 330 -6.01 6.64 -4.51
N GLN A 331 -5.42 5.55 -5.02
CA GLN A 331 -6.00 4.80 -6.15
C GLN A 331 -7.40 4.28 -5.82
N ALA A 332 -7.63 3.78 -4.60
CA ALA A 332 -8.96 3.34 -4.17
C ALA A 332 -9.99 4.47 -4.24
N ARG A 333 -9.64 5.69 -3.79
CA ARG A 333 -10.53 6.86 -3.87
C ARG A 333 -10.83 7.26 -5.32
N VAL A 334 -9.82 7.24 -6.18
CA VAL A 334 -9.97 7.58 -7.59
C VAL A 334 -10.79 6.52 -8.33
N ALA A 335 -10.47 5.24 -8.17
CA ALA A 335 -11.20 4.16 -8.79
C ALA A 335 -12.68 4.15 -8.37
N CYS A 336 -12.97 4.32 -7.07
CA CYS A 336 -14.36 4.38 -6.57
C CYS A 336 -15.13 5.57 -7.15
N ALA A 337 -14.52 6.75 -7.23
CA ALA A 337 -15.14 7.92 -7.86
C ALA A 337 -15.52 7.63 -9.32
N ASN A 338 -14.61 7.04 -10.09
CA ASN A 338 -14.83 6.65 -11.47
C ASN A 338 -15.86 5.51 -11.61
N MET A 339 -15.86 4.55 -10.71
CA MET A 339 -16.90 3.51 -10.66
C MET A 339 -18.30 4.11 -10.41
N CYS A 340 -18.37 5.22 -9.67
CA CYS A 340 -19.62 5.96 -9.41
C CYS A 340 -19.96 6.99 -10.49
N GLY A 341 -19.20 7.03 -11.60
CA GLY A 341 -19.51 7.89 -12.77
C GLY A 341 -18.84 9.27 -12.75
N GLU A 342 -17.91 9.53 -11.82
CA GLU A 342 -17.06 10.72 -11.90
C GLU A 342 -15.97 10.54 -12.95
N ASP A 343 -15.33 11.65 -13.34
CA ASP A 343 -14.14 11.69 -14.21
C ASP A 343 -12.94 12.19 -13.42
N LYS A 344 -12.30 11.29 -12.66
CA LYS A 344 -11.23 11.64 -11.75
C LYS A 344 -9.92 10.99 -12.13
N VAL A 345 -8.89 11.82 -12.32
CA VAL A 345 -7.52 11.39 -12.67
C VAL A 345 -6.71 11.13 -11.41
N TYR A 346 -5.98 10.03 -11.39
CA TYR A 346 -4.96 9.76 -10.39
C TYR A 346 -3.67 10.51 -10.71
N ALA A 347 -3.42 11.57 -9.96
CA ALA A 347 -2.24 12.42 -10.10
C ALA A 347 -1.70 12.77 -8.71
N ALA A 348 -0.79 11.95 -8.19
CA ALA A 348 -0.20 12.15 -6.89
C ALA A 348 1.33 12.08 -6.95
N VAL A 349 2.01 12.95 -6.22
CA VAL A 349 3.45 12.78 -5.96
C VAL A 349 3.59 11.59 -5.01
N PRO A 350 4.35 10.55 -5.39
CA PRO A 350 4.56 9.39 -4.51
C PRO A 350 5.18 9.79 -3.20
N TRP A 351 4.72 9.17 -2.12
CA TRP A 351 5.37 9.30 -0.82
C TRP A 351 5.33 7.99 -0.05
N PHE A 352 6.28 7.82 0.86
CA PHE A 352 6.46 6.61 1.64
C PHE A 352 7.02 6.97 3.02
N TRP A 353 7.01 6.03 3.97
CA TRP A 353 7.67 6.17 5.26
C TRP A 353 8.22 4.84 5.76
N SER A 354 9.20 4.92 6.64
CA SER A 354 9.73 3.79 7.40
C SER A 354 10.04 4.25 8.83
N ASP A 355 9.68 3.45 9.81
CA ASP A 355 10.03 3.69 11.21
C ASP A 355 11.02 2.62 11.65
N GLN A 356 12.19 3.03 12.10
CA GLN A 356 13.27 2.14 12.57
C GLN A 356 13.78 2.70 13.89
N TYR A 357 13.68 1.92 14.95
CA TYR A 357 13.90 2.40 16.32
C TYR A 357 13.01 3.62 16.63
N GLU A 358 13.58 4.71 17.12
CA GLU A 358 12.91 5.99 17.36
C GLU A 358 12.88 6.93 16.13
N LEU A 359 13.46 6.52 15.02
CA LEU A 359 13.56 7.35 13.82
C LEU A 359 12.38 7.13 12.88
N LYS A 360 11.78 8.23 12.50
CA LYS A 360 10.76 8.29 11.47
C LYS A 360 11.33 8.87 10.19
N LEU A 361 11.51 8.03 9.19
CA LEU A 361 11.84 8.44 7.83
C LEU A 361 10.55 8.68 7.05
N GLN A 362 10.44 9.84 6.41
CA GLN A 362 9.35 10.17 5.49
C GLN A 362 9.94 10.65 4.17
N MET A 363 9.49 10.09 3.05
CA MET A 363 10.03 10.34 1.73
C MET A 363 8.96 10.85 0.79
N VAL A 364 9.32 11.81 -0.08
CA VAL A 364 8.48 12.30 -1.18
C VAL A 364 9.30 12.19 -2.47
N GLY A 365 8.69 11.75 -3.56
CA GLY A 365 9.35 11.59 -4.86
C GLY A 365 10.36 10.45 -4.86
N PHE A 366 11.30 10.50 -5.78
CA PHE A 366 12.38 9.53 -5.91
C PHE A 366 13.73 10.24 -5.89
N SER A 367 14.57 9.90 -4.93
CA SER A 367 15.93 10.48 -4.81
C SER A 367 16.79 10.26 -6.05
N SER A 368 16.53 9.17 -6.79
CA SER A 368 17.20 8.86 -8.06
C SER A 368 16.87 9.81 -9.21
N ASP A 369 15.84 10.63 -9.09
CA ASP A 369 15.48 11.63 -10.11
C ASP A 369 16.27 12.95 -9.95
N GLY A 370 16.97 13.13 -8.81
CA GLY A 370 17.79 14.32 -8.52
C GLY A 370 19.23 14.19 -9.01
N ASP A 371 19.83 15.33 -9.32
CA ASP A 371 21.25 15.48 -9.68
C ASP A 371 22.07 16.19 -8.59
N THR A 372 21.38 16.89 -7.68
CA THR A 372 21.99 17.69 -6.61
C THR A 372 21.32 17.36 -5.28
N GLN A 373 22.13 17.21 -4.22
CA GLN A 373 21.66 16.94 -2.87
C GLN A 373 21.87 18.17 -1.97
N VAL A 374 20.88 18.48 -1.16
CA VAL A 374 20.94 19.58 -0.20
C VAL A 374 20.52 19.08 1.17
N LEU A 375 21.49 19.05 2.09
CA LEU A 375 21.23 18.68 3.50
C LEU A 375 20.71 19.90 4.25
N ARG A 376 19.62 19.72 4.97
CA ARG A 376 19.05 20.69 5.91
C ARG A 376 18.87 20.04 7.27
N GLY A 377 19.34 20.66 8.34
CA GLY A 377 19.31 20.15 9.71
C GLY A 377 20.57 19.45 10.13
N ASP A 378 20.48 18.51 11.07
CA ASP A 378 21.63 17.94 11.77
C ASP A 378 21.50 16.41 11.84
N GLN A 379 22.37 15.68 11.12
CA GLN A 379 22.38 14.22 11.08
C GLN A 379 22.80 13.62 12.44
N ASP A 380 23.71 14.27 13.18
CA ASP A 380 24.17 13.79 14.49
C ASP A 380 23.06 13.85 15.55
N LYS A 381 22.08 14.73 15.33
CA LYS A 381 20.87 14.81 16.17
C LYS A 381 19.72 13.96 15.69
N ASN A 382 19.90 13.19 14.61
CA ASN A 382 18.84 12.43 13.97
C ASN A 382 17.62 13.31 13.57
N GLN A 383 17.86 14.57 13.21
CA GLN A 383 16.82 15.51 12.81
C GLN A 383 17.27 16.32 11.59
N PHE A 384 16.96 15.83 10.40
CA PHE A 384 17.40 16.44 9.15
C PHE A 384 16.47 16.06 7.99
N ALA A 385 16.63 16.77 6.86
CA ALA A 385 16.04 16.44 5.58
C ALA A 385 17.11 16.53 4.49
N MET A 386 17.19 15.51 3.66
CA MET A 386 17.98 15.48 2.44
C MET A 386 17.05 15.79 1.28
N PHE A 387 17.16 16.97 0.71
CA PHE A 387 16.45 17.37 -0.49
C PHE A 387 17.23 16.96 -1.74
N TYR A 388 16.52 16.56 -2.77
CA TYR A 388 17.07 16.20 -4.07
C TYR A 388 16.51 17.16 -5.10
N LEU A 389 17.40 17.83 -5.80
CA LEU A 389 17.07 18.79 -6.85
C LEU A 389 17.41 18.19 -8.21
N LYS A 390 16.66 18.57 -9.23
CA LYS A 390 16.97 18.35 -10.64
C LYS A 390 16.89 19.70 -11.36
N ASP A 391 17.98 20.10 -11.96
CA ASP A 391 18.07 21.44 -12.59
C ASP A 391 17.58 22.56 -11.65
N GLY A 392 17.85 22.46 -10.35
CA GLY A 392 17.43 23.41 -9.31
C GLY A 392 15.97 23.27 -8.81
N ALA A 393 15.16 22.39 -9.39
CA ALA A 393 13.80 22.11 -8.91
C ALA A 393 13.78 20.94 -7.92
N ILE A 394 12.98 21.02 -6.86
CA ILE A 394 12.83 19.93 -5.89
C ILE A 394 12.08 18.76 -6.54
N VAL A 395 12.72 17.58 -6.58
CA VAL A 395 12.13 16.33 -7.10
C VAL A 395 11.96 15.25 -6.04
N ALA A 396 12.64 15.35 -4.90
CA ALA A 396 12.44 14.42 -3.78
C ALA A 396 12.92 15.00 -2.45
N VAL A 397 12.52 14.37 -1.36
CA VAL A 397 13.07 14.58 -0.02
C VAL A 397 13.04 13.26 0.78
N ASP A 398 14.11 13.03 1.55
CA ASP A 398 14.18 12.04 2.62
C ASP A 398 14.28 12.81 3.95
N ALA A 399 13.22 12.80 4.75
CA ALA A 399 13.13 13.55 6.00
C ALA A 399 13.16 12.60 7.20
N VAL A 400 14.20 12.70 8.03
CA VAL A 400 14.37 11.93 9.26
C VAL A 400 13.96 12.80 10.44
N ASN A 401 12.93 12.39 11.19
CA ASN A 401 12.36 13.14 12.32
C ASN A 401 12.08 14.63 12.00
N SER A 402 11.79 14.94 10.74
CA SER A 402 11.59 16.30 10.21
C SER A 402 10.26 16.41 9.48
N PRO A 403 9.13 16.25 10.18
CA PRO A 403 7.80 16.22 9.57
C PRO A 403 7.40 17.55 8.91
N ARG A 404 7.95 18.67 9.35
CA ARG A 404 7.71 19.99 8.75
C ARG A 404 8.29 20.07 7.35
N GLU A 405 9.54 19.65 7.18
CA GLU A 405 10.25 19.58 5.91
C GLU A 405 9.53 18.65 4.93
N PHE A 406 9.12 17.48 5.40
CA PHE A 406 8.30 16.53 4.62
C PHE A 406 7.00 17.15 4.12
N MET A 407 6.22 17.81 5.01
CA MET A 407 4.93 18.39 4.64
C MET A 407 5.06 19.55 3.64
N ILE A 408 6.09 20.37 3.81
CA ILE A 408 6.33 21.50 2.91
C ILE A 408 6.87 21.03 1.56
N CYS A 409 7.71 19.98 1.54
CA CYS A 409 8.24 19.43 0.30
C CYS A 409 7.13 18.97 -0.67
N LYS A 410 6.03 18.42 -0.15
CA LYS A 410 4.88 18.09 -1.00
C LYS A 410 4.30 19.28 -1.77
N GLN A 411 4.46 20.50 -1.24
CA GLN A 411 3.99 21.74 -1.86
C GLN A 411 5.07 22.38 -2.74
N LEU A 412 6.34 22.11 -2.42
CA LEU A 412 7.50 22.59 -3.16
C LEU A 412 7.91 21.67 -4.31
N TYR A 413 7.33 20.47 -4.43
CA TYR A 413 7.67 19.53 -5.50
C TYR A 413 7.54 20.20 -6.87
N GLY A 414 8.60 20.11 -7.69
CA GLY A 414 8.69 20.71 -9.01
C GLY A 414 9.01 22.22 -9.03
N LYS A 415 9.13 22.89 -7.87
CA LYS A 415 9.48 24.32 -7.80
C LYS A 415 10.99 24.52 -7.80
N GLN A 416 11.42 25.53 -8.51
CA GLN A 416 12.80 26.05 -8.48
C GLN A 416 13.08 26.68 -7.12
N VAL A 417 14.20 26.32 -6.51
CA VAL A 417 14.60 26.83 -5.20
C VAL A 417 16.08 27.22 -5.19
N ASP A 418 16.42 28.15 -4.30
CA ASP A 418 17.79 28.50 -3.98
C ASP A 418 18.33 27.45 -2.99
N ALA A 419 19.34 26.69 -3.40
CA ALA A 419 19.93 25.62 -2.61
C ALA A 419 20.56 26.11 -1.29
N GLU A 420 21.13 27.31 -1.24
CA GLU A 420 21.72 27.88 -0.02
C GLU A 420 20.62 28.21 1.00
N LYS A 421 19.51 28.81 0.54
CA LYS A 421 18.34 29.06 1.39
C LYS A 421 17.65 27.79 1.83
N LEU A 422 17.62 26.75 0.97
CA LEU A 422 17.06 25.46 1.30
C LEU A 422 17.87 24.77 2.40
N ALA A 423 19.19 24.86 2.37
CA ALA A 423 20.12 24.28 3.35
C ALA A 423 20.03 24.98 4.72
N ASP A 424 19.75 26.28 4.76
CA ASP A 424 19.77 27.09 5.99
C ASP A 424 18.55 26.77 6.88
N PRO A 425 18.72 26.16 8.08
CA PRO A 425 17.63 25.82 8.97
C PRO A 425 16.87 27.02 9.53
N GLU A 426 17.45 28.23 9.51
CA GLU A 426 16.82 29.46 9.98
C GLU A 426 15.84 30.04 8.92
N VAL A 427 15.97 29.68 7.67
CA VAL A 427 15.05 30.10 6.59
C VAL A 427 13.72 29.34 6.73
N ASP A 428 12.61 30.06 6.82
CA ASP A 428 11.30 29.41 6.78
C ASP A 428 11.02 28.89 5.36
N LEU A 429 10.93 27.57 5.21
CA LEU A 429 10.65 26.91 3.93
C LEU A 429 9.35 27.40 3.25
N LYS A 430 8.40 27.94 4.02
CA LYS A 430 7.19 28.56 3.46
C LYS A 430 7.48 29.77 2.60
N THR A 431 8.61 30.45 2.83
CA THR A 431 9.03 31.58 2.02
C THR A 431 9.54 31.18 0.63
N LEU A 432 9.75 29.87 0.41
CA LEU A 432 10.15 29.30 -0.88
C LEU A 432 8.91 28.81 -1.69
N LEU A 433 7.69 28.87 -1.12
CA LEU A 433 6.44 28.56 -1.81
C LEU A 433 6.06 29.67 -2.78
#